data_24e3edbacc89cba3089179179be4dc6b
#
_entry.id   24e3edbacc89cba3089179179be4dc6b
#
_cell.length_a   1.000
_cell.length_b   1.000
_cell.length_c   1.000
_cell.angle_alpha   90.00
_cell.angle_beta   90.00
_cell.angle_gamma   90.00
#
_symmetry.space_group_name_H-M   'P 1'
#
loop_
_entity.id
_entity.type
_entity.pdbx_description
1 polymer ?
#
loop_
_entity_poly.entity_id
_entity_poly.type
_entity_poly.pdbx_seq_one_letter_code
_entity_poly.pdbx_strand_id
1 'polypeptide(L)'
;MDEDPSADFTLLINNPVKISENIVGAHLKDFDSCIVLSHLKGHGMGGFGGALKRLSIGFASQAGKAWIHMAEKSKNWREAFQGTNKMDFTSAMGDAASSEYFRNKGGIAFINVMFNISKSCDCAGACAPETKIHDIGILSSTDSVAIDKASIDLVRKTTDSGTMELLQQIQWLEGENTIDVAEQHGIGTQEYNLNRCW
;
A
#
# COMPACT_ATOMS: atom_id res chain seq x y z
N MET A 1 1.42 2.14 -18.20
CA MET A 1 0.70 0.91 -17.81
C MET A 1 -0.79 0.99 -18.10
N ASP A 2 -1.37 2.17 -18.17
CA ASP A 2 -2.82 2.37 -18.37
C ASP A 2 -3.19 2.84 -19.80
N GLU A 3 -2.31 2.66 -20.80
CA GLU A 3 -2.50 3.17 -22.15
C GLU A 3 -3.52 2.37 -22.98
N ASP A 4 -3.74 1.11 -22.63
CA ASP A 4 -4.73 0.23 -23.29
C ASP A 4 -5.50 -0.58 -22.24
N PRO A 5 -6.71 -0.13 -21.85
CA PRO A 5 -7.56 -0.85 -20.90
C PRO A 5 -7.95 -2.26 -21.38
N SER A 6 -7.91 -2.51 -22.71
CA SER A 6 -8.19 -3.85 -23.26
C SER A 6 -7.06 -4.85 -23.00
N ALA A 7 -5.88 -4.37 -22.65
CA ALA A 7 -4.71 -5.19 -22.35
C ALA A 7 -4.52 -5.47 -20.85
N ASP A 8 -5.41 -4.96 -19.98
CA ASP A 8 -5.39 -5.28 -18.55
C ASP A 8 -5.49 -6.79 -18.32
N PHE A 9 -4.79 -7.29 -17.32
CA PHE A 9 -4.95 -8.68 -16.93
C PHE A 9 -5.26 -8.83 -15.44
N THR A 10 -5.90 -9.95 -15.14
CA THR A 10 -6.40 -10.26 -13.80
C THR A 10 -5.41 -11.15 -13.07
N LEU A 11 -5.06 -10.76 -11.87
CA LEU A 11 -4.30 -11.54 -10.91
C LEU A 11 -5.26 -12.15 -9.88
N LEU A 12 -5.29 -13.45 -9.77
CA LEU A 12 -6.14 -14.16 -8.82
C LEU A 12 -5.60 -14.03 -7.40
N ILE A 13 -6.51 -14.04 -6.44
CA ILE A 13 -6.22 -13.98 -5.01
C ILE A 13 -6.83 -15.22 -4.36
N ASN A 14 -6.00 -16.03 -3.73
CA ASN A 14 -6.44 -17.25 -3.05
C ASN A 14 -6.98 -16.92 -1.66
N ASN A 15 -8.14 -17.49 -1.33
CA ASN A 15 -8.81 -17.29 -0.03
C ASN A 15 -8.96 -15.81 0.36
N PRO A 16 -9.56 -14.98 -0.51
CA PRO A 16 -9.62 -13.55 -0.30
C PRO A 16 -10.43 -13.20 0.95
N VAL A 17 -10.04 -12.13 1.62
CA VAL A 17 -10.82 -11.52 2.71
C VAL A 17 -11.94 -10.67 2.14
N LYS A 18 -11.66 -9.93 1.05
CA LYS A 18 -12.60 -8.97 0.47
C LYS A 18 -12.73 -9.01 -1.04
N ILE A 19 -11.64 -9.09 -1.79
CA ILE A 19 -11.67 -9.08 -3.26
C ILE A 19 -10.97 -10.32 -3.82
N SER A 20 -11.59 -10.96 -4.81
CA SER A 20 -11.09 -12.23 -5.39
C SER A 20 -10.02 -12.04 -6.46
N GLU A 21 -9.83 -10.82 -6.95
CA GLU A 21 -8.91 -10.51 -8.03
C GLU A 21 -8.30 -9.11 -7.91
N ASN A 22 -7.10 -8.92 -8.45
CA ASN A 22 -6.51 -7.61 -8.71
C ASN A 22 -6.36 -7.44 -10.23
N ILE A 23 -6.71 -6.27 -10.77
CA ILE A 23 -6.64 -5.97 -12.19
C ILE A 23 -5.48 -5.00 -12.41
N VAL A 24 -4.49 -5.45 -13.15
CA VAL A 24 -3.22 -4.73 -13.36
C VAL A 24 -2.97 -4.48 -14.83
N GLY A 25 -2.10 -3.51 -15.13
CA GLY A 25 -1.70 -3.22 -16.51
C GLY A 25 -0.89 -4.37 -17.12
N ALA A 26 -1.13 -4.66 -18.39
CA ALA A 26 -0.57 -5.82 -19.11
C ALA A 26 0.96 -5.92 -19.06
N HIS A 27 1.64 -4.77 -19.06
CA HIS A 27 3.11 -4.73 -19.09
C HIS A 27 3.79 -5.18 -17.78
N LEU A 28 3.03 -5.42 -16.71
CA LEU A 28 3.62 -5.94 -15.47
C LEU A 28 4.33 -7.30 -15.70
N LYS A 29 3.80 -8.12 -16.57
CA LYS A 29 4.37 -9.44 -16.90
C LYS A 29 5.66 -9.39 -17.72
N ASP A 30 5.98 -8.25 -18.32
CA ASP A 30 7.15 -8.09 -19.21
C ASP A 30 8.46 -7.87 -18.42
N PHE A 31 8.38 -7.75 -17.09
CA PHE A 31 9.51 -7.51 -16.21
C PHE A 31 9.89 -8.75 -15.39
N ASP A 32 11.16 -9.08 -15.33
CA ASP A 32 11.69 -10.21 -14.55
C ASP A 32 11.79 -9.87 -13.05
N SER A 33 12.11 -8.62 -12.73
CA SER A 33 12.27 -8.13 -11.35
C SER A 33 11.67 -6.75 -11.18
N CYS A 34 11.44 -6.36 -9.92
CA CYS A 34 10.82 -5.08 -9.61
C CYS A 34 11.42 -4.47 -8.33
N ILE A 35 11.68 -3.18 -8.35
CA ILE A 35 11.95 -2.39 -7.14
C ILE A 35 10.72 -1.53 -6.85
N VAL A 36 10.09 -1.78 -5.71
CA VAL A 36 8.95 -1.01 -5.22
C VAL A 36 9.47 0.13 -4.35
N LEU A 37 9.58 1.32 -4.93
CA LEU A 37 9.99 2.52 -4.23
C LEU A 37 8.76 3.27 -3.72
N SER A 38 8.63 3.42 -2.41
CA SER A 38 7.51 4.08 -1.75
C SER A 38 7.98 5.25 -0.91
N HIS A 39 7.24 6.34 -0.94
CA HIS A 39 7.31 7.40 0.05
C HIS A 39 6.33 7.08 1.17
N LEU A 40 6.81 6.88 2.40
CA LEU A 40 5.94 6.65 3.55
C LEU A 40 5.25 7.94 3.95
N LYS A 41 3.94 7.91 4.04
CA LYS A 41 3.10 9.08 4.36
C LYS A 41 1.69 8.67 4.77
N GLY A 42 0.93 9.60 5.30
CA GLY A 42 -0.50 9.41 5.52
C GLY A 42 -1.28 9.27 4.21
N HIS A 43 -2.46 8.69 4.30
CA HIS A 43 -3.39 8.54 3.18
C HIS A 43 -4.83 8.64 3.67
N GLY A 44 -5.62 9.52 3.01
CA GLY A 44 -6.97 9.88 3.46
C GLY A 44 -8.00 8.76 3.44
N MET A 45 -7.76 7.64 2.78
CA MET A 45 -8.66 6.48 2.74
C MET A 45 -8.04 5.25 3.40
N GLY A 46 -6.76 4.98 3.19
CA GLY A 46 -6.09 3.77 3.67
C GLY A 46 -5.18 3.99 4.89
N GLY A 47 -5.29 5.12 5.58
CA GLY A 47 -4.49 5.45 6.75
C GLY A 47 -3.07 5.88 6.41
N PHE A 48 -2.31 5.05 5.73
CA PHE A 48 -0.96 5.34 5.25
C PHE A 48 -0.69 4.74 3.86
N GLY A 49 0.42 5.12 3.26
CA GLY A 49 0.93 4.55 2.02
C GLY A 49 2.38 4.12 2.20
N GLY A 50 2.66 2.86 1.86
CA GLY A 50 3.95 2.20 1.89
C GLY A 50 4.07 1.17 0.79
N ALA A 51 4.86 0.11 1.02
CA ALA A 51 5.11 -0.96 0.07
C ALA A 51 3.83 -1.71 -0.34
N LEU A 52 2.98 -2.09 0.61
CA LEU A 52 1.73 -2.81 0.35
C LEU A 52 0.77 -1.99 -0.51
N LYS A 53 0.64 -0.69 -0.25
CA LYS A 53 -0.16 0.19 -1.10
C LYS A 53 0.39 0.27 -2.53
N ARG A 54 1.71 0.22 -2.71
CA ARG A 54 2.29 0.18 -4.06
C ARG A 54 2.02 -1.14 -4.77
N LEU A 55 2.09 -2.28 -4.08
CA LEU A 55 1.72 -3.57 -4.65
C LEU A 55 0.24 -3.62 -5.05
N SER A 56 -0.65 -3.04 -4.23
CA SER A 56 -2.09 -3.01 -4.52
C SER A 56 -2.44 -1.91 -5.53
N ILE A 57 -2.59 -0.68 -5.07
CA ILE A 57 -3.05 0.46 -5.88
C ILE A 57 -2.01 0.90 -6.92
N GLY A 58 -0.72 0.77 -6.61
CA GLY A 58 0.35 1.26 -7.49
C GLY A 58 0.45 0.49 -8.80
N PHE A 59 0.28 -0.83 -8.77
CA PHE A 59 0.30 -1.69 -9.98
C PHE A 59 -1.07 -1.86 -10.62
N ALA A 60 -2.15 -1.55 -9.90
CA ALA A 60 -3.50 -1.68 -10.44
C ALA A 60 -3.72 -0.73 -11.63
N SER A 61 -4.40 -1.23 -12.66
CA SER A 61 -4.91 -0.42 -13.75
C SER A 61 -6.01 0.54 -13.26
N GLN A 62 -6.52 1.40 -14.12
CA GLN A 62 -7.62 2.30 -13.75
C GLN A 62 -8.84 1.50 -13.24
N ALA A 63 -9.20 0.42 -13.92
CA ALA A 63 -10.29 -0.46 -13.51
C ALA A 63 -9.96 -1.18 -12.18
N GLY A 64 -8.71 -1.64 -12.01
CA GLY A 64 -8.25 -2.28 -10.79
C GLY A 64 -8.23 -1.33 -9.59
N LYS A 65 -7.80 -0.08 -9.78
CA LYS A 65 -7.88 0.95 -8.74
C LYS A 65 -9.33 1.16 -8.29
N ALA A 66 -10.29 1.27 -9.22
CA ALA A 66 -11.71 1.39 -8.89
C ALA A 66 -12.20 0.15 -8.14
N TRP A 67 -11.85 -1.05 -8.61
CA TRP A 67 -12.20 -2.33 -8.00
C TRP A 67 -11.77 -2.43 -6.53
N ILE A 68 -10.51 -2.08 -6.24
CA ILE A 68 -9.97 -2.04 -4.88
C ILE A 68 -10.69 -0.98 -4.03
N HIS A 69 -10.84 0.25 -4.55
CA HIS A 69 -11.48 1.35 -3.79
C HIS A 69 -12.95 1.06 -3.46
N MET A 70 -13.65 0.37 -4.35
CA MET A 70 -15.04 -0.02 -4.18
C MET A 70 -15.23 -1.38 -3.49
N ALA A 71 -14.12 -2.04 -3.12
CA ALA A 71 -14.14 -3.35 -2.48
C ALA A 71 -15.07 -4.33 -3.24
N GLU A 72 -14.76 -4.55 -4.51
CA GLU A 72 -15.43 -5.49 -5.43
C GLU A 72 -16.82 -5.04 -5.95
N LYS A 73 -17.27 -3.82 -5.65
CA LYS A 73 -18.61 -3.37 -6.07
C LYS A 73 -18.65 -2.76 -7.47
N SER A 74 -17.55 -2.16 -7.93
CA SER A 74 -17.50 -1.49 -9.24
C SER A 74 -16.08 -1.41 -9.78
N LYS A 75 -15.95 -1.50 -11.12
CA LYS A 75 -14.72 -1.23 -11.88
C LYS A 75 -14.71 0.18 -12.49
N ASN A 76 -15.73 0.99 -12.20
CA ASN A 76 -15.88 2.34 -12.72
C ASN A 76 -15.14 3.34 -11.82
N TRP A 77 -14.06 3.94 -12.34
CA TRP A 77 -13.25 4.92 -11.61
C TRP A 77 -14.06 6.12 -11.09
N ARG A 78 -15.12 6.53 -11.78
CA ARG A 78 -15.99 7.63 -11.34
C ARG A 78 -16.73 7.32 -10.03
N GLU A 79 -16.92 6.05 -9.73
CA GLU A 79 -17.57 5.57 -8.52
C GLU A 79 -16.59 5.34 -7.36
N ALA A 80 -15.28 5.24 -7.64
CA ALA A 80 -14.25 4.93 -6.66
C ALA A 80 -14.20 5.88 -5.45
N PHE A 81 -14.74 7.09 -5.60
CA PHE A 81 -14.80 8.10 -4.53
C PHE A 81 -16.15 8.18 -3.81
N GLN A 82 -17.13 7.35 -4.18
CA GLN A 82 -18.42 7.31 -3.49
C GLN A 82 -18.36 6.69 -2.09
N GLY A 83 -17.20 6.13 -1.77
CA GLY A 83 -16.88 5.60 -0.47
C GLY A 83 -17.25 4.12 -0.31
N THR A 84 -16.38 3.43 0.38
CA THR A 84 -16.65 2.10 0.91
C THR A 84 -16.34 2.09 2.41
N ASN A 85 -16.71 1.05 3.11
CA ASN A 85 -16.32 0.86 4.49
C ASN A 85 -14.77 0.83 4.58
N LYS A 86 -14.21 1.43 5.62
CA LYS A 86 -12.76 1.55 5.82
C LYS A 86 -12.08 0.19 5.88
N MET A 87 -12.63 -0.72 6.66
CA MET A 87 -12.15 -2.10 6.78
C MET A 87 -12.22 -2.84 5.44
N ASP A 88 -13.30 -2.67 4.69
CA ASP A 88 -13.44 -3.27 3.36
C ASP A 88 -12.35 -2.78 2.39
N PHE A 89 -12.04 -1.48 2.41
CA PHE A 89 -11.01 -0.90 1.56
C PHE A 89 -9.60 -1.36 1.93
N THR A 90 -9.27 -1.35 3.22
CA THR A 90 -7.94 -1.79 3.69
C THR A 90 -7.75 -3.30 3.52
N SER A 91 -8.82 -4.10 3.69
CA SER A 91 -8.80 -5.53 3.36
C SER A 91 -8.60 -5.75 1.85
N ALA A 92 -9.31 -5.00 1.00
CA ALA A 92 -9.14 -5.08 -0.45
C ALA A 92 -7.71 -4.71 -0.90
N MET A 93 -7.06 -3.74 -0.22
CA MET A 93 -5.65 -3.43 -0.48
C MET A 93 -4.73 -4.59 -0.06
N GLY A 94 -4.96 -5.21 1.10
CA GLY A 94 -4.21 -6.37 1.56
C GLY A 94 -4.34 -7.57 0.61
N ASP A 95 -5.57 -7.87 0.20
CA ASP A 95 -5.86 -8.92 -0.80
C ASP A 95 -5.12 -8.64 -2.12
N ALA A 96 -5.27 -7.43 -2.68
CA ALA A 96 -4.66 -7.06 -3.96
C ALA A 96 -3.13 -7.15 -3.94
N ALA A 97 -2.49 -6.73 -2.83
CA ALA A 97 -1.05 -6.86 -2.63
C ALA A 97 -0.62 -8.34 -2.56
N SER A 98 -1.52 -9.23 -2.15
CA SER A 98 -1.27 -10.64 -1.89
C SER A 98 -1.64 -11.56 -3.07
N SER A 99 -1.91 -10.99 -4.25
CA SER A 99 -2.23 -11.78 -5.44
C SER A 99 -1.13 -12.82 -5.72
N GLU A 100 -1.52 -13.95 -6.32
CA GLU A 100 -0.60 -15.07 -6.62
C GLU A 100 0.64 -14.63 -7.39
N TYR A 101 0.49 -13.66 -8.26
CA TYR A 101 1.61 -13.11 -9.03
C TYR A 101 2.69 -12.54 -8.13
N PHE A 102 2.34 -11.66 -7.18
CA PHE A 102 3.31 -11.04 -6.28
C PHE A 102 3.88 -12.02 -5.26
N ARG A 103 3.06 -12.98 -4.84
CA ARG A 103 3.48 -14.06 -3.95
C ARG A 103 4.54 -14.96 -4.58
N ASN A 104 4.39 -15.30 -5.86
CA ASN A 104 5.23 -16.25 -6.56
C ASN A 104 6.36 -15.60 -7.36
N LYS A 105 6.29 -14.28 -7.56
CA LYS A 105 7.31 -13.54 -8.30
C LYS A 105 8.55 -13.36 -7.42
N GLY A 106 9.61 -14.05 -7.75
CA GLY A 106 10.93 -13.73 -7.21
C GLY A 106 11.43 -12.37 -7.70
N GLY A 107 12.43 -11.81 -7.02
CA GLY A 107 13.10 -10.59 -7.47
C GLY A 107 12.32 -9.29 -7.22
N ILE A 108 11.47 -9.24 -6.20
CA ILE A 108 10.86 -7.99 -5.74
C ILE A 108 11.64 -7.49 -4.52
N ALA A 109 12.06 -6.23 -4.57
CA ALA A 109 12.65 -5.51 -3.44
C ALA A 109 11.83 -4.27 -3.12
N PHE A 110 11.75 -3.92 -1.85
CA PHE A 110 10.98 -2.80 -1.33
C PHE A 110 11.89 -1.77 -0.70
N ILE A 111 11.61 -0.50 -0.95
CA ILE A 111 12.29 0.65 -0.35
C ILE A 111 11.20 1.62 0.13
N ASN A 112 11.18 1.91 1.43
CA ASN A 112 10.33 2.96 2.00
C ASN A 112 11.21 4.16 2.37
N VAL A 113 10.98 5.28 1.71
CA VAL A 113 11.61 6.58 2.02
C VAL A 113 10.75 7.29 3.06
N MET A 114 11.34 7.56 4.22
CA MET A 114 10.68 8.14 5.38
C MET A 114 11.17 9.57 5.63
N PHE A 115 11.14 10.39 4.56
CA PHE A 115 11.48 11.80 4.56
C PHE A 115 10.23 12.63 4.26
N ASN A 116 10.15 13.84 4.79
CA ASN A 116 9.01 14.74 4.57
C ASN A 116 7.65 14.04 4.83
N ILE A 117 7.56 13.34 5.94
CA ILE A 117 6.35 12.56 6.27
C ILE A 117 5.22 13.54 6.63
N SER A 118 4.14 13.47 5.85
CA SER A 118 2.92 14.24 6.06
C SER A 118 1.74 13.34 6.39
N LYS A 119 0.72 13.92 7.01
CA LYS A 119 -0.57 13.27 7.29
C LYS A 119 -1.35 12.91 6.01
N SER A 120 -1.10 13.61 4.90
CA SER A 120 -1.84 13.44 3.66
C SER A 120 -0.99 12.82 2.55
N CYS A 121 -1.68 12.39 1.51
CA CYS A 121 -1.06 11.87 0.30
C CYS A 121 -0.53 13.02 -0.57
N ASP A 122 0.57 12.78 -1.31
CA ASP A 122 1.09 13.72 -2.31
C ASP A 122 0.06 14.05 -3.40
N CYS A 123 -0.98 13.22 -3.56
CA CYS A 123 -2.09 13.50 -4.46
C CYS A 123 -2.94 14.72 -4.05
N ALA A 124 -2.77 15.25 -2.84
CA ALA A 124 -3.36 16.51 -2.43
C ALA A 124 -2.69 17.72 -3.10
N GLY A 125 -1.54 17.55 -3.73
CA GLY A 125 -0.83 18.59 -4.48
C GLY A 125 -0.54 19.83 -3.61
N ALA A 126 -0.88 21.01 -4.10
CA ALA A 126 -0.68 22.28 -3.39
C ALA A 126 -1.50 22.40 -2.08
N CYS A 127 -2.48 21.53 -1.86
CA CYS A 127 -3.28 21.47 -0.63
C CYS A 127 -2.74 20.45 0.38
N ALA A 128 -1.58 19.84 0.12
CA ALA A 128 -0.96 18.92 1.06
C ALA A 128 -0.60 19.67 2.36
N PRO A 129 -0.94 19.10 3.54
CA PRO A 129 -0.56 19.71 4.80
C PRO A 129 0.97 19.70 4.97
N GLU A 130 1.45 20.62 5.79
CA GLU A 130 2.85 20.71 6.19
C GLU A 130 3.36 19.39 6.75
N THR A 131 4.62 19.09 6.43
CA THR A 131 5.34 17.97 7.06
C THR A 131 5.69 18.35 8.49
N LYS A 132 5.27 17.52 9.45
CA LYS A 132 5.44 17.80 10.88
C LYS A 132 6.18 16.67 11.61
N ILE A 133 6.76 15.75 10.85
CA ILE A 133 7.55 14.62 11.36
C ILE A 133 8.94 14.76 10.72
N HIS A 134 9.99 14.70 11.55
CA HIS A 134 11.37 14.77 11.05
C HIS A 134 11.70 13.57 10.15
N ASP A 135 12.74 13.72 9.33
CA ASP A 135 13.23 12.66 8.46
C ASP A 135 13.77 11.50 9.29
N ILE A 136 13.21 10.31 9.11
CA ILE A 136 13.59 9.11 9.89
C ILE A 136 14.70 8.34 9.20
N GLY A 137 14.60 8.17 7.87
CA GLY A 137 15.59 7.42 7.11
C GLY A 137 14.98 6.69 5.90
N ILE A 138 15.71 5.68 5.43
CA ILE A 138 15.29 4.81 4.33
C ILE A 138 15.35 3.38 4.83
N LEU A 139 14.27 2.64 4.65
CA LEU A 139 14.22 1.20 4.89
C LEU A 139 14.28 0.44 3.57
N SER A 140 14.88 -0.75 3.59
CA SER A 140 14.81 -1.71 2.49
C SER A 140 14.56 -3.11 3.02
N SER A 141 13.81 -3.90 2.25
CA SER A 141 13.47 -5.28 2.58
C SER A 141 13.08 -6.05 1.33
N THR A 142 13.09 -7.37 1.39
CA THR A 142 12.43 -8.25 0.42
C THR A 142 11.05 -8.69 0.91
N ASP A 143 10.63 -8.24 2.08
CA ASP A 143 9.33 -8.52 2.70
C ASP A 143 8.52 -7.22 2.80
N SER A 144 7.36 -7.16 2.11
CA SER A 144 6.49 -5.99 2.05
C SER A 144 5.74 -5.73 3.35
N VAL A 145 5.43 -6.77 4.10
CA VAL A 145 4.74 -6.70 5.39
C VAL A 145 5.71 -6.17 6.44
N ALA A 146 6.89 -6.77 6.54
CA ALA A 146 7.94 -6.38 7.47
C ALA A 146 8.35 -4.91 7.31
N ILE A 147 8.54 -4.44 6.08
CA ILE A 147 8.99 -3.07 5.84
C ILE A 147 7.92 -2.04 6.21
N ASP A 148 6.64 -2.31 5.90
CA ASP A 148 5.56 -1.39 6.27
C ASP A 148 5.33 -1.40 7.78
N LYS A 149 5.38 -2.58 8.43
CA LYS A 149 5.31 -2.68 9.90
C LYS A 149 6.45 -1.92 10.58
N ALA A 150 7.69 -2.15 10.14
CA ALA A 150 8.87 -1.44 10.67
C ALA A 150 8.75 0.08 10.48
N SER A 151 8.23 0.52 9.32
CA SER A 151 8.03 1.95 9.03
C SER A 151 7.05 2.59 10.03
N ILE A 152 5.91 1.96 10.27
CA ILE A 152 4.91 2.47 11.24
C ILE A 152 5.46 2.46 12.66
N ASP A 153 6.19 1.41 13.05
CA ASP A 153 6.80 1.32 14.38
C ASP A 153 7.90 2.38 14.60
N LEU A 154 8.64 2.76 13.55
CA LEU A 154 9.59 3.89 13.63
C LEU A 154 8.87 5.22 13.77
N VAL A 155 7.79 5.45 13.03
CA VAL A 155 6.93 6.64 13.22
C VAL A 155 6.42 6.71 14.66
N ARG A 156 5.97 5.59 15.25
CA ARG A 156 5.50 5.56 16.65
C ARG A 156 6.55 5.98 17.67
N LYS A 157 7.83 5.84 17.34
CA LYS A 157 8.95 6.21 18.22
C LYS A 157 9.30 7.70 18.14
N THR A 158 8.78 8.43 17.15
CA THR A 158 9.00 9.88 17.04
C THR A 158 8.12 10.63 18.06
N THR A 159 8.57 11.83 18.44
CA THR A 159 7.86 12.71 19.39
C THR A 159 7.43 14.04 18.74
N ASP A 160 7.43 14.09 17.41
CA ASP A 160 7.07 15.27 16.65
C ASP A 160 5.58 15.61 16.77
N SER A 161 5.23 16.87 16.54
CA SER A 161 3.84 17.33 16.64
C SER A 161 2.90 16.61 15.65
N GLY A 162 3.40 16.16 14.51
CA GLY A 162 2.62 15.42 13.50
C GLY A 162 2.43 13.95 13.78
N THR A 163 3.22 13.36 14.69
CA THR A 163 3.20 11.92 14.96
C THR A 163 1.82 11.44 15.41
N MET A 164 1.26 12.09 16.43
CA MET A 164 -0.05 11.70 16.95
C MET A 164 -1.17 11.89 15.92
N GLU A 165 -1.10 12.95 15.12
CA GLU A 165 -2.09 13.21 14.06
C GLU A 165 -2.08 12.09 13.00
N LEU A 166 -0.89 11.63 12.60
CA LEU A 166 -0.73 10.56 11.63
C LEU A 166 -1.20 9.21 12.20
N LEU A 167 -0.77 8.87 13.41
CA LEU A 167 -1.14 7.60 14.06
C LEU A 167 -2.65 7.50 14.32
N GLN A 168 -3.28 8.59 14.77
CA GLN A 168 -4.74 8.65 14.93
C GLN A 168 -5.46 8.45 13.59
N GLN A 169 -4.95 9.05 12.50
CA GLN A 169 -5.52 8.83 11.18
C GLN A 169 -5.38 7.39 10.72
N ILE A 170 -4.20 6.76 10.92
CA ILE A 170 -3.96 5.35 10.59
C ILE A 170 -4.95 4.47 11.35
N GLN A 171 -5.10 4.69 12.65
CA GLN A 171 -6.04 3.95 13.49
C GLN A 171 -7.50 4.18 13.06
N TRP A 172 -7.90 5.44 12.85
CA TRP A 172 -9.28 5.76 12.47
C TRP A 172 -9.68 5.21 11.10
N LEU A 173 -8.72 5.07 10.19
CA LEU A 173 -8.94 4.53 8.84
C LEU A 173 -8.66 3.02 8.73
N GLU A 174 -8.39 2.34 9.86
CA GLU A 174 -8.05 0.91 9.89
C GLU A 174 -6.85 0.58 8.99
N GLY A 175 -5.85 1.49 8.95
CA GLY A 175 -4.76 1.39 7.99
C GLY A 175 -3.88 0.16 8.17
N GLU A 176 -3.65 -0.27 9.42
CA GLU A 176 -2.84 -1.45 9.72
C GLU A 176 -3.52 -2.76 9.31
N ASN A 177 -4.85 -2.79 9.14
CA ASN A 177 -5.55 -3.96 8.62
C ASN A 177 -5.01 -4.41 7.24
N THR A 178 -4.46 -3.50 6.43
CA THR A 178 -3.77 -3.88 5.18
C THR A 178 -2.55 -4.77 5.46
N ILE A 179 -1.80 -4.50 6.53
CA ILE A 179 -0.66 -5.31 6.97
C ILE A 179 -1.15 -6.67 7.48
N ASP A 180 -2.20 -6.67 8.31
CA ASP A 180 -2.74 -7.90 8.92
C ASP A 180 -3.28 -8.86 7.84
N VAL A 181 -4.02 -8.35 6.86
CA VAL A 181 -4.53 -9.15 5.73
C VAL A 181 -3.40 -9.68 4.86
N ALA A 182 -2.37 -8.87 4.58
CA ALA A 182 -1.22 -9.30 3.81
C ALA A 182 -0.42 -10.40 4.53
N GLU A 183 -0.25 -10.31 5.85
CA GLU A 183 0.37 -11.35 6.66
C GLU A 183 -0.50 -12.62 6.69
N GLN A 184 -1.82 -12.49 6.84
CA GLN A 184 -2.75 -13.63 6.78
C GLN A 184 -2.63 -14.40 5.47
N HIS A 185 -2.38 -13.72 4.36
CA HIS A 185 -2.10 -14.34 3.06
C HIS A 185 -0.69 -14.96 2.96
N GLY A 186 0.20 -14.67 3.91
CA GLY A 186 1.55 -15.24 3.94
C GLY A 186 2.50 -14.65 2.90
N ILE A 187 2.33 -13.38 2.50
CA ILE A 187 3.28 -12.70 1.62
C ILE A 187 4.45 -12.08 2.37
N GLY A 188 4.43 -12.10 3.69
CA GLY A 188 5.45 -11.62 4.60
C GLY A 188 5.04 -11.81 6.04
N THR A 189 5.80 -11.24 6.97
CA THR A 189 5.56 -11.31 8.40
C THR A 189 5.76 -9.96 9.08
N GLN A 190 4.99 -9.70 10.13
CA GLN A 190 5.17 -8.52 10.99
C GLN A 190 6.36 -8.64 11.94
N GLU A 191 6.94 -9.84 12.06
CA GLU A 191 8.19 -10.04 12.79
C GLU A 191 9.39 -9.65 11.94
N TYR A 192 10.23 -8.74 12.42
CA TYR A 192 11.40 -8.26 11.70
C TYR A 192 12.59 -7.96 12.60
N ASN A 193 13.78 -7.98 12.02
CA ASN A 193 15.00 -7.47 12.63
C ASN A 193 15.46 -6.22 11.89
N LEU A 194 15.60 -5.10 12.60
CA LEU A 194 16.08 -3.85 12.03
C LEU A 194 17.60 -3.76 12.18
N ASN A 195 18.31 -3.84 11.06
CA ASN A 195 19.76 -3.69 11.01
C ASN A 195 20.11 -2.31 10.46
N ARG A 196 21.06 -1.63 11.13
CA ARG A 196 21.60 -0.36 10.64
C ARG A 196 22.80 -0.64 9.73
N CYS A 197 22.79 -0.07 8.53
CA CYS A 197 23.85 -0.32 7.55
C CYS A 197 25.05 0.62 7.70
N TRP A 198 24.95 1.70 8.49
CA TRP A 198 26.03 2.68 8.77
C TRP A 198 25.83 3.37 10.11
#